data_6c8ec9fb9ef6bc2df9e8cee348e39bde
#
_entry.id   6c8ec9fb9ef6bc2df9e8cee348e39bde
#
_cell.length_a   1.000
_cell.length_b   1.000
_cell.length_c   1.000
_cell.angle_alpha   90.00
_cell.angle_beta   90.00
_cell.angle_gamma   90.00
#
_symmetry.space_group_name_H-M   'P 1'
#
loop_
_entity.id
_entity.type
_entity.pdbx_description
1 polymer ?
#
loop_
_entity_poly.entity_id
_entity_poly.type
_entity_poly.pdbx_seq_one_letter_code
_entity_poly.pdbx_strand_id
1 'polypeptide(L)'
;MTTCQPLPKLWLLSDERNDAVLEQAIARLPRRSAFVYRHYHLDMAKRQARFAALRDLARRHDHTVILAGSPVLARKWLADGVYGPASAMPRDNALLKIVTAHNWPEIVAAERAEADAIMLSPVFPTASHPGGRSLGPVRFRLLARKTAIPVIALGGMTKDTAKRLDWPRWAAIDGLS
;
A
#
# COMPACT_ATOMS: atom_id res chain seq x y z
N MET A 1 4.86 -11.88 -22.81
CA MET A 1 3.44 -11.73 -22.43
C MET A 1 3.40 -11.57 -20.92
N THR A 2 3.31 -10.34 -20.43
CA THR A 2 3.14 -10.06 -19.00
C THR A 2 1.72 -10.46 -18.64
N THR A 3 1.56 -11.58 -17.93
CA THR A 3 0.26 -11.96 -17.36
C THR A 3 -0.14 -10.86 -16.39
N CYS A 4 -1.09 -10.03 -16.79
CA CYS A 4 -1.67 -9.00 -15.94
C CYS A 4 -2.40 -9.71 -14.78
N GLN A 5 -1.70 -10.00 -13.71
CA GLN A 5 -2.35 -10.52 -12.51
C GLN A 5 -3.25 -9.43 -11.94
N PRO A 6 -4.48 -9.75 -11.57
CA PRO A 6 -5.38 -8.77 -11.00
C PRO A 6 -4.78 -8.20 -9.70
N LEU A 7 -4.86 -6.89 -9.54
CA LEU A 7 -4.38 -6.18 -8.34
C LEU A 7 -4.94 -6.82 -7.07
N PRO A 8 -4.12 -7.05 -6.05
CA PRO A 8 -4.54 -7.61 -4.78
C PRO A 8 -5.69 -6.84 -4.15
N LYS A 9 -6.57 -7.56 -3.45
CA LYS A 9 -7.70 -6.96 -2.73
C LYS A 9 -7.28 -6.46 -1.34
N LEU A 10 -6.32 -7.14 -0.71
CA LEU A 10 -5.89 -6.91 0.67
C LEU A 10 -4.43 -6.50 0.71
N TRP A 11 -4.11 -5.43 1.46
CA TRP A 11 -2.80 -4.82 1.53
C TRP A 11 -2.36 -4.61 2.98
N LEU A 12 -1.27 -5.25 3.38
CA LEU A 12 -0.64 -5.03 4.68
C LEU A 12 0.49 -4.00 4.54
N LEU A 13 0.47 -2.95 5.34
CA LEU A 13 1.56 -1.99 5.42
C LEU A 13 2.39 -2.23 6.67
N SER A 14 3.70 -2.25 6.53
CA SER A 14 4.60 -2.30 7.66
C SER A 14 4.78 -0.92 8.32
N ASP A 15 4.96 -0.95 9.63
CA ASP A 15 5.24 0.21 10.47
C ASP A 15 6.05 -0.25 11.68
N GLU A 16 6.72 0.66 12.40
CA GLU A 16 7.41 0.33 13.64
C GLU A 16 6.49 -0.38 14.64
N ARG A 17 5.22 0.04 14.71
CA ARG A 17 4.22 -0.47 15.67
C ARG A 17 3.86 -1.94 15.47
N ASN A 18 3.93 -2.43 14.23
CA ASN A 18 3.56 -3.82 13.93
C ASN A 18 4.75 -4.72 13.57
N ASP A 19 5.99 -4.23 13.68
CA ASP A 19 7.18 -4.97 13.26
C ASP A 19 7.31 -6.33 13.94
N ALA A 20 7.01 -6.42 15.24
CA ALA A 20 7.12 -7.65 16.01
C ALA A 20 6.17 -8.78 15.58
N VAL A 21 5.10 -8.46 14.85
CA VAL A 21 4.08 -9.42 14.41
C VAL A 21 3.99 -9.59 12.90
N LEU A 22 4.85 -8.93 12.13
CA LEU A 22 4.78 -8.90 10.66
C LEU A 22 4.89 -10.29 10.04
N GLU A 23 5.77 -11.16 10.53
CA GLU A 23 5.91 -12.50 9.99
C GLU A 23 4.60 -13.29 10.11
N GLN A 24 3.96 -13.22 11.27
CA GLN A 24 2.68 -13.89 11.48
C GLN A 24 1.58 -13.25 10.65
N ALA A 25 1.54 -11.92 10.58
CA ALA A 25 0.56 -11.18 9.78
C ALA A 25 0.67 -11.56 8.29
N ILE A 26 1.88 -11.55 7.72
CA ILE A 26 2.14 -11.94 6.33
C ILE A 26 1.69 -13.38 6.07
N ALA A 27 2.04 -14.31 6.97
CA ALA A 27 1.67 -15.71 6.81
C ALA A 27 0.16 -15.98 6.89
N ARG A 28 -0.59 -15.13 7.63
CA ARG A 28 -2.06 -15.24 7.78
C ARG A 28 -2.85 -14.55 6.68
N LEU A 29 -2.23 -13.68 5.89
CA LEU A 29 -2.92 -13.05 4.77
C LEU A 29 -3.39 -14.10 3.74
N PRO A 30 -4.55 -13.90 3.11
CA PRO A 30 -4.95 -14.70 1.96
C PRO A 30 -3.87 -14.64 0.88
N ARG A 31 -3.60 -15.77 0.22
CA ARG A 31 -2.65 -15.80 -0.91
C ARG A 31 -3.01 -14.72 -1.95
N ARG A 32 -1.99 -14.19 -2.62
CA ARG A 32 -2.12 -13.08 -3.58
C ARG A 32 -2.60 -11.76 -2.96
N SER A 33 -2.31 -11.55 -1.67
CA SER A 33 -2.37 -10.24 -1.04
C SER A 33 -1.14 -9.40 -1.41
N ALA A 34 -1.07 -8.17 -0.93
CA ALA A 34 0.12 -7.34 -1.09
C ALA A 34 0.71 -6.93 0.26
N PHE A 35 2.02 -6.78 0.28
CA PHE A 35 2.78 -6.29 1.41
C PHE A 35 3.56 -5.03 1.02
N VAL A 36 3.33 -3.92 1.72
CA VAL A 36 4.03 -2.64 1.52
C VAL A 36 5.01 -2.41 2.66
N TYR A 37 6.30 -2.46 2.36
CA TYR A 37 7.35 -2.26 3.34
C TYR A 37 7.73 -0.80 3.49
N ARG A 38 7.60 -0.24 4.69
CA ARG A 38 7.88 1.16 5.02
C ARG A 38 9.12 1.32 5.89
N HIS A 39 9.11 0.95 7.15
CA HIS A 39 10.23 0.91 8.12
C HIS A 39 11.23 2.07 7.99
N TYR A 40 10.72 3.30 7.94
CA TYR A 40 11.56 4.50 7.78
C TYR A 40 12.45 4.80 9.00
N HIS A 41 12.14 4.21 10.16
CA HIS A 41 12.89 4.36 11.41
C HIS A 41 14.21 3.59 11.43
N LEU A 42 14.39 2.61 10.55
CA LEU A 42 15.61 1.82 10.47
C LEU A 42 16.67 2.50 9.60
N ASP A 43 17.94 2.34 9.99
CA ASP A 43 19.06 2.67 9.10
C ASP A 43 19.04 1.80 7.84
N MET A 44 19.77 2.23 6.82
CA MET A 44 19.72 1.60 5.49
C MET A 44 20.10 0.12 5.50
N ALA A 45 21.11 -0.28 6.28
CA ALA A 45 21.58 -1.66 6.33
C ALA A 45 20.56 -2.59 7.01
N LYS A 46 20.06 -2.17 8.18
CA LYS A 46 19.00 -2.91 8.90
C LYS A 46 17.72 -2.95 8.11
N ARG A 47 17.33 -1.83 7.48
CA ARG A 47 16.15 -1.72 6.64
C ARG A 47 16.22 -2.68 5.46
N GLN A 48 17.37 -2.79 4.80
CA GLN A 48 17.58 -3.73 3.69
C GLN A 48 17.50 -5.20 4.15
N ALA A 49 18.16 -5.54 5.25
CA ALA A 49 18.15 -6.89 5.80
C ALA A 49 16.73 -7.32 6.22
N ARG A 50 16.00 -6.42 6.91
CA ARG A 50 14.62 -6.67 7.33
C ARG A 50 13.69 -6.81 6.11
N PHE A 51 13.84 -5.95 5.12
CA PHE A 51 13.09 -6.05 3.87
C PHE A 51 13.32 -7.40 3.17
N ALA A 52 14.56 -7.84 3.04
CA ALA A 52 14.89 -9.09 2.36
C ALA A 52 14.21 -10.30 3.05
N ALA A 53 14.26 -10.36 4.38
CA ALA A 53 13.61 -11.43 5.14
C ALA A 53 12.08 -11.45 4.95
N LEU A 54 11.43 -10.29 5.05
CA LEU A 54 9.97 -10.18 4.90
C LEU A 54 9.52 -10.37 3.45
N ARG A 55 10.31 -9.89 2.46
CA ARG A 55 10.09 -10.15 1.03
C ARG A 55 10.07 -11.64 0.73
N ASP A 56 11.07 -12.37 1.20
CA ASP A 56 11.21 -13.79 0.92
C ASP A 56 10.07 -14.58 1.58
N LEU A 57 9.63 -14.18 2.77
CA LEU A 57 8.45 -14.73 3.41
C LEU A 57 7.18 -14.43 2.59
N ALA A 58 6.95 -13.18 2.21
CA ALA A 58 5.78 -12.76 1.44
C ALA A 58 5.68 -13.52 0.11
N ARG A 59 6.80 -13.72 -0.57
CA ARG A 59 6.85 -14.49 -1.83
C ARG A 59 6.50 -15.96 -1.67
N ARG A 60 6.84 -16.59 -0.55
CA ARG A 60 6.40 -17.97 -0.26
C ARG A 60 4.87 -18.10 -0.14
N HIS A 61 4.19 -17.00 0.15
CA HIS A 61 2.73 -16.92 0.21
C HIS A 61 2.09 -16.28 -1.05
N ASP A 62 2.85 -16.13 -2.15
CA ASP A 62 2.43 -15.48 -3.40
C ASP A 62 1.97 -14.03 -3.22
N HIS A 63 2.51 -13.29 -2.26
CA HIS A 63 2.19 -11.89 -2.08
C HIS A 63 3.03 -11.00 -2.98
N THR A 64 2.40 -9.93 -3.50
CA THR A 64 3.09 -8.83 -4.18
C THR A 64 3.82 -7.98 -3.15
N VAL A 65 5.10 -7.65 -3.38
CA VAL A 65 5.95 -6.93 -2.43
C VAL A 65 6.30 -5.54 -2.96
N ILE A 66 5.86 -4.52 -2.26
CA ILE A 66 6.02 -3.12 -2.63
C ILE A 66 6.97 -2.43 -1.65
N LEU A 67 7.90 -1.64 -2.16
CA LEU A 67 8.81 -0.85 -1.33
C LEU A 67 8.38 0.62 -1.28
N ALA A 68 8.24 1.15 -0.08
CA ALA A 68 8.14 2.59 0.14
C ALA A 68 9.56 3.20 0.06
N GLY A 69 9.90 3.78 -1.08
CA GLY A 69 11.24 4.31 -1.33
C GLY A 69 11.44 4.72 -2.79
N SER A 70 12.68 4.95 -3.19
CA SER A 70 12.98 5.31 -4.57
C SER A 70 12.85 4.11 -5.52
N PRO A 71 12.50 4.33 -6.79
CA PRO A 71 12.48 3.27 -7.81
C PRO A 71 13.81 2.55 -7.97
N VAL A 72 14.93 3.25 -7.83
CA VAL A 72 16.28 2.68 -7.88
C VAL A 72 16.48 1.67 -6.74
N LEU A 73 16.03 2.04 -5.54
CA LEU A 73 16.13 1.15 -4.39
C LEU A 73 15.21 -0.05 -4.52
N ALA A 74 14.00 0.14 -5.04
CA ALA A 74 13.05 -0.95 -5.28
C ALA A 74 13.60 -2.00 -6.26
N ARG A 75 14.23 -1.56 -7.35
CA ARG A 75 14.92 -2.48 -8.28
C ARG A 75 16.08 -3.21 -7.62
N LYS A 76 16.94 -2.46 -6.90
CA LYS A 76 18.10 -3.03 -6.20
C LYS A 76 17.70 -4.09 -5.16
N TRP A 77 16.59 -3.87 -4.47
CA TRP A 77 16.09 -4.77 -3.44
C TRP A 77 15.09 -5.81 -3.99
N LEU A 78 14.86 -5.82 -5.28
CA LEU A 78 13.99 -6.77 -5.97
C LEU A 78 12.53 -6.70 -5.47
N ALA A 79 12.02 -5.49 -5.23
CA ALA A 79 10.59 -5.27 -5.00
C ALA A 79 9.82 -5.36 -6.32
N ASP A 80 8.53 -5.72 -6.24
CA ASP A 80 7.64 -5.79 -7.40
C ASP A 80 7.08 -4.42 -7.77
N GLY A 81 7.17 -3.44 -6.87
CA GLY A 81 6.70 -2.08 -7.09
C GLY A 81 7.18 -1.07 -6.05
N VAL A 82 6.75 0.16 -6.25
CA VAL A 82 7.05 1.32 -5.41
C VAL A 82 5.78 1.93 -4.83
N TYR A 83 5.90 2.47 -3.62
CA TYR A 83 4.86 3.16 -2.89
C TYR A 83 5.33 4.55 -2.48
N GLY A 84 4.55 5.58 -2.78
CA GLY A 84 4.85 6.95 -2.41
C GLY A 84 4.02 7.98 -3.17
N PRO A 85 4.38 9.27 -3.11
CA PRO A 85 3.69 10.33 -3.85
C PRO A 85 3.93 10.21 -5.36
N ALA A 86 3.03 10.77 -6.17
CA ALA A 86 3.12 10.73 -7.63
C ALA A 86 4.46 11.26 -8.17
N SER A 87 5.04 12.27 -7.52
CA SER A 87 6.34 12.86 -7.90
C SER A 87 7.53 11.90 -7.74
N ALA A 88 7.38 10.83 -6.96
CA ALA A 88 8.44 9.84 -6.72
C ALA A 88 8.32 8.60 -7.65
N MET A 89 7.31 8.54 -8.49
CA MET A 89 7.08 7.37 -9.36
C MET A 89 8.07 7.32 -10.54
N PRO A 90 8.46 6.10 -10.98
CA PRO A 90 9.28 5.93 -12.17
C PRO A 90 8.47 6.28 -13.43
N ARG A 91 9.17 6.71 -14.49
CA ARG A 91 8.54 6.98 -15.79
C ARG A 91 8.30 5.70 -16.60
N ASP A 92 9.06 4.65 -16.34
CA ASP A 92 8.87 3.33 -16.96
C ASP A 92 7.85 2.47 -16.21
N ASN A 93 7.44 1.37 -16.83
CA ASN A 93 6.46 0.43 -16.29
C ASN A 93 7.09 -0.87 -15.79
N ALA A 94 8.37 -0.84 -15.40
CA ALA A 94 9.07 -2.01 -14.87
C ALA A 94 8.69 -2.35 -13.42
N LEU A 95 8.10 -1.40 -12.69
CA LEU A 95 7.64 -1.54 -11.31
C LEU A 95 6.19 -1.12 -11.20
N LEU A 96 5.41 -1.83 -10.38
CA LEU A 96 4.07 -1.37 -10.00
C LEU A 96 4.15 -0.03 -9.28
N LYS A 97 3.31 0.91 -9.66
CA LYS A 97 3.24 2.28 -9.11
C LYS A 97 2.03 2.41 -8.19
N ILE A 98 2.26 2.36 -6.89
CA ILE A 98 1.22 2.53 -5.88
C ILE A 98 1.32 3.95 -5.32
N VAL A 99 0.43 4.83 -5.76
CA VAL A 99 0.49 6.26 -5.43
C VAL A 99 -0.40 6.59 -4.24
N THR A 100 0.15 7.34 -3.29
CA THR A 100 -0.63 7.88 -2.16
C THR A 100 -1.41 9.12 -2.59
N ALA A 101 -2.66 9.22 -2.16
CA ALA A 101 -3.49 10.41 -2.36
C ALA A 101 -4.41 10.69 -1.15
N HIS A 102 -4.69 11.98 -0.90
CA HIS A 102 -5.54 12.44 0.20
C HIS A 102 -6.69 13.35 -0.32
N ASN A 103 -6.61 13.78 -1.56
CA ASN A 103 -7.52 14.74 -2.18
C ASN A 103 -7.56 14.58 -3.71
N TRP A 104 -8.44 15.33 -4.35
CA TRP A 104 -8.61 15.28 -5.80
C TRP A 104 -7.36 15.69 -6.60
N PRO A 105 -6.65 16.80 -6.29
CA PRO A 105 -5.42 17.14 -6.99
C PRO A 105 -4.37 16.02 -6.97
N GLU A 106 -4.23 15.30 -5.87
CA GLU A 106 -3.29 14.19 -5.76
C GLU A 106 -3.73 12.96 -6.57
N ILE A 107 -5.04 12.70 -6.69
CA ILE A 107 -5.59 11.68 -7.60
C ILE A 107 -5.24 12.04 -9.06
N VAL A 108 -5.44 13.29 -9.47
CA VAL A 108 -5.05 13.75 -10.82
C VAL A 108 -3.53 13.62 -11.05
N ALA A 109 -2.73 13.91 -10.04
CA ALA A 109 -1.28 13.70 -10.13
C ALA A 109 -0.93 12.22 -10.29
N ALA A 110 -1.65 11.31 -9.61
CA ALA A 110 -1.49 9.87 -9.77
C ALA A 110 -1.86 9.39 -11.18
N GLU A 111 -2.92 9.94 -11.78
CA GLU A 111 -3.31 9.66 -13.17
C GLU A 111 -2.21 10.08 -14.16
N ARG A 112 -1.64 11.27 -13.97
CA ARG A 112 -0.52 11.78 -14.81
C ARG A 112 0.76 10.96 -14.63
N ALA A 113 0.96 10.35 -13.47
CA ALA A 113 2.08 9.44 -13.21
C ALA A 113 1.83 8.00 -13.73
N GLU A 114 0.67 7.76 -14.33
CA GLU A 114 0.25 6.44 -14.81
C GLU A 114 0.30 5.40 -13.69
N ALA A 115 -0.29 5.71 -12.53
CA ALA A 115 -0.33 4.82 -11.39
C ALA A 115 -1.12 3.54 -11.69
N ASP A 116 -0.63 2.39 -11.21
CA ASP A 116 -1.36 1.12 -11.29
C ASP A 116 -2.46 1.04 -10.23
N ALA A 117 -2.25 1.71 -9.09
CA ALA A 117 -3.27 1.88 -8.05
C ALA A 117 -3.04 3.15 -7.24
N ILE A 118 -4.12 3.67 -6.66
CA ILE A 118 -4.12 4.83 -5.75
C ILE A 118 -4.50 4.36 -4.35
N MET A 119 -3.62 4.63 -3.37
CA MET A 119 -3.94 4.44 -1.95
C MET A 119 -4.51 5.72 -1.38
N LEU A 120 -5.84 5.79 -1.28
CA LEU A 120 -6.58 6.99 -0.85
C LEU A 120 -6.83 6.93 0.67
N SER A 121 -6.36 7.94 1.38
CA SER A 121 -6.35 7.97 2.85
C SER A 121 -6.50 9.38 3.43
N PRO A 122 -6.85 9.52 4.72
CA PRO A 122 -7.39 8.48 5.57
C PRO A 122 -8.92 8.35 5.42
N VAL A 123 -9.44 7.14 5.30
CA VAL A 123 -10.91 6.92 5.21
C VAL A 123 -11.58 7.16 6.55
N PHE A 124 -11.03 6.57 7.61
CA PHE A 124 -11.49 6.70 9.00
C PHE A 124 -10.40 7.31 9.88
N PRO A 125 -10.72 7.78 11.09
CA PRO A 125 -9.72 8.19 12.09
C PRO A 125 -8.67 7.09 12.28
N THR A 126 -7.40 7.48 12.39
CA THR A 126 -6.28 6.53 12.45
C THR A 126 -5.24 6.94 13.46
N ALA A 127 -4.61 5.96 14.12
CA ALA A 127 -3.50 6.17 15.03
C ALA A 127 -2.25 6.77 14.36
N SER A 128 -2.09 6.60 13.05
CA SER A 128 -0.97 7.18 12.30
C SER A 128 -1.02 8.71 12.21
N HIS A 129 -2.20 9.32 12.35
CA HIS A 129 -2.42 10.77 12.35
C HIS A 129 -3.50 11.12 13.38
N PRO A 130 -3.19 11.08 14.68
CA PRO A 130 -4.16 11.39 15.74
C PRO A 130 -4.71 12.80 15.57
N GLY A 131 -6.03 12.96 15.61
CA GLY A 131 -6.71 14.25 15.44
C GLY A 131 -6.78 14.77 13.99
N GLY A 132 -6.20 14.06 13.00
CA GLY A 132 -6.31 14.40 11.60
C GLY A 132 -7.73 14.21 11.05
N ARG A 133 -8.12 15.06 10.08
CA ARG A 133 -9.41 14.94 9.40
C ARG A 133 -9.44 13.71 8.50
N SER A 134 -10.40 12.81 8.71
CA SER A 134 -10.67 11.70 7.80
C SER A 134 -11.65 12.10 6.69
N LEU A 135 -11.59 11.40 5.57
CA LEU A 135 -12.50 11.61 4.43
C LEU A 135 -13.94 11.19 4.77
N GLY A 136 -14.08 10.16 5.57
CA GLY A 136 -15.33 9.45 5.75
C GLY A 136 -15.75 8.64 4.52
N PRO A 137 -16.65 7.66 4.67
CA PRO A 137 -17.06 6.75 3.60
C PRO A 137 -17.64 7.45 2.37
N VAL A 138 -18.43 8.49 2.58
CA VAL A 138 -19.13 9.21 1.48
C VAL A 138 -18.11 9.93 0.59
N ARG A 139 -17.26 10.77 1.19
CA ARG A 139 -16.25 11.54 0.44
C ARG A 139 -15.21 10.63 -0.22
N PHE A 140 -14.80 9.57 0.49
CA PHE A 140 -13.93 8.54 -0.09
C PHE A 140 -14.53 7.96 -1.37
N ARG A 141 -15.78 7.48 -1.34
CA ARG A 141 -16.45 6.89 -2.52
C ARG A 141 -16.62 7.90 -3.66
N LEU A 142 -16.96 9.16 -3.34
CA LEU A 142 -17.08 10.21 -4.35
C LEU A 142 -15.75 10.48 -5.07
N LEU A 143 -14.64 10.52 -4.34
CA LEU A 143 -13.31 10.70 -4.92
C LEU A 143 -12.88 9.46 -5.72
N ALA A 144 -13.05 8.28 -5.15
CA ALA A 144 -12.60 7.03 -5.75
C ALA A 144 -13.33 6.69 -7.06
N ARG A 145 -14.58 7.13 -7.22
CA ARG A 145 -15.37 6.92 -8.46
C ARG A 145 -15.03 7.90 -9.59
N LYS A 146 -14.27 8.96 -9.31
CA LYS A 146 -13.87 9.93 -10.33
C LYS A 146 -12.66 9.52 -11.16
N THR A 147 -11.99 8.45 -10.79
CA THR A 147 -10.82 7.92 -11.50
C THR A 147 -11.09 6.51 -12.01
N ALA A 148 -10.49 6.16 -13.14
CA ALA A 148 -10.49 4.81 -13.68
C ALA A 148 -9.41 3.92 -13.03
N ILE A 149 -8.43 4.54 -12.33
CA ILE A 149 -7.38 3.80 -11.64
C ILE A 149 -7.97 3.07 -10.42
N PRO A 150 -7.61 1.80 -10.18
CA PRO A 150 -8.03 1.08 -8.99
C PRO A 150 -7.66 1.82 -7.71
N VAL A 151 -8.66 2.05 -6.83
CA VAL A 151 -8.45 2.73 -5.56
C VAL A 151 -8.45 1.73 -4.41
N ILE A 152 -7.47 1.87 -3.52
CA ILE A 152 -7.27 1.10 -2.29
C ILE A 152 -7.60 2.00 -1.11
N ALA A 153 -8.55 1.61 -0.27
CA ALA A 153 -8.92 2.36 0.93
C ALA A 153 -7.88 2.16 2.03
N LEU A 154 -7.34 3.25 2.60
CA LEU A 154 -6.39 3.20 3.71
C LEU A 154 -6.79 4.20 4.80
N GLY A 155 -6.36 3.93 6.03
CA GLY A 155 -6.59 4.76 7.22
C GLY A 155 -7.80 4.32 8.04
N GLY A 156 -7.53 3.85 9.26
CA GLY A 156 -8.51 3.32 10.17
C GLY A 156 -9.25 2.08 9.66
N MET A 157 -8.63 1.35 8.73
CA MET A 157 -9.22 0.15 8.14
C MET A 157 -8.98 -1.06 9.04
N THR A 158 -10.06 -1.79 9.27
CA THR A 158 -10.13 -3.11 9.94
C THR A 158 -11.09 -3.97 9.14
N LYS A 159 -11.23 -5.24 9.49
CA LYS A 159 -12.22 -6.13 8.84
C LYS A 159 -13.65 -5.58 8.96
N ASP A 160 -13.99 -4.96 10.11
CA ASP A 160 -15.33 -4.41 10.34
C ASP A 160 -15.56 -3.10 9.58
N THR A 161 -14.59 -2.18 9.59
CA THR A 161 -14.71 -0.95 8.81
C THR A 161 -14.67 -1.22 7.30
N ALA A 162 -13.94 -2.24 6.84
CA ALA A 162 -13.94 -2.67 5.45
C ALA A 162 -15.30 -3.20 4.99
N LYS A 163 -15.96 -4.03 5.83
CA LYS A 163 -17.34 -4.48 5.56
C LYS A 163 -18.31 -3.29 5.47
N ARG A 164 -18.22 -2.33 6.39
CA ARG A 164 -19.08 -1.12 6.39
C ARG A 164 -18.79 -0.20 5.22
N LEU A 165 -17.54 -0.11 4.78
CA LEU A 165 -17.16 0.68 3.62
C LEU A 165 -17.66 0.05 2.32
N ASP A 166 -17.76 -1.28 2.27
CA ASP A 166 -18.14 -2.06 1.09
C ASP A 166 -17.34 -1.63 -0.15
N TRP A 167 -16.01 -1.71 -0.03
CA TRP A 167 -15.07 -1.35 -1.08
C TRP A 167 -14.15 -2.52 -1.41
N PRO A 168 -13.89 -2.81 -2.70
CA PRO A 168 -13.25 -4.07 -3.11
C PRO A 168 -11.78 -4.22 -2.71
N ARG A 169 -11.07 -3.10 -2.41
CA ARG A 169 -9.64 -3.11 -2.05
C ARG A 169 -9.39 -2.23 -0.85
N TRP A 170 -8.70 -2.77 0.13
CA TRP A 170 -8.33 -2.00 1.32
C TRP A 170 -6.98 -2.41 1.89
N ALA A 171 -6.40 -1.50 2.64
CA ALA A 171 -5.10 -1.62 3.27
C ALA A 171 -5.15 -1.25 4.74
N ALA A 172 -4.33 -1.91 5.55
CA ALA A 172 -4.18 -1.58 6.97
C ALA A 172 -2.75 -1.78 7.46
N ILE A 173 -2.42 -1.13 8.57
CA ILE A 173 -1.23 -1.37 9.37
C ILE A 173 -1.65 -2.31 10.51
N ASP A 174 -2.34 -1.77 11.52
CA ASP A 174 -2.71 -2.49 12.73
C ASP A 174 -3.93 -3.42 12.54
N GLY A 175 -4.81 -3.10 11.60
CA GLY A 175 -6.05 -3.87 11.37
C GLY A 175 -5.88 -5.23 10.69
N LEU A 176 -4.66 -5.59 10.30
CA LEU A 176 -4.27 -6.87 9.69
C LEU A 176 -3.11 -7.54 10.41
N SER A 177 -2.60 -6.93 11.47
CA SER A 177 -1.50 -7.42 12.29
C SER A 177 -1.97 -8.32 13.41
#